data_dfc0d4a4ab84c2c2da84d60a774c8557
#
_entry.id   dfc0d4a4ab84c2c2da84d60a774c8557
#
_cell.length_a   1.000
_cell.length_b   1.000
_cell.length_c   1.000
_cell.angle_alpha   90.00
_cell.angle_beta   90.00
_cell.angle_gamma   90.00
#
_symmetry.space_group_name_H-M   'P 1'
#
loop_
_entity.id
_entity.type
_entity.pdbx_description
1 polymer ?
#
loop_
_entity_poly.entity_id
_entity_poly.type
_entity_poly.pdbx_seq_one_letter_code
_entity_poly.pdbx_strand_id
1 'polypeptide(L)'
;MIELTSLARPYAKAIFTAALEAGEVNSVESELNLLGQAIQTEQINKIIENPELSKTETAAKLISVFEAELSSLSKRLINVLADNGRLNLLYAIFEIYQDLLQEHNNQSSIEVVVASEPSDESKENIINKLQALHGASANINFKEDASIMGGMFLKVGDETLDLSIKGRVKKLVNQLNF
;
A
#
# COMPACT_ATOMS: atom_id res chain seq x y z
N MET A 1 1.69 -7.41 -21.91
CA MET A 1 1.65 -7.10 -20.45
C MET A 1 1.17 -5.68 -20.14
N ILE A 2 1.60 -4.64 -20.84
CA ILE A 2 1.24 -3.23 -20.56
C ILE A 2 -0.28 -2.94 -20.65
N GLU A 3 -0.99 -3.56 -21.58
CA GLU A 3 -2.45 -3.35 -21.73
C GLU A 3 -3.27 -3.94 -20.56
N LEU A 4 -2.90 -5.11 -20.04
CA LEU A 4 -3.57 -5.75 -18.91
C LEU A 4 -3.43 -4.93 -17.62
N THR A 5 -2.25 -4.37 -17.39
CA THR A 5 -1.96 -3.52 -16.22
C THR A 5 -2.82 -2.25 -16.22
N SER A 6 -3.02 -1.62 -17.38
CA SER A 6 -3.84 -0.40 -17.46
C SER A 6 -5.33 -0.69 -17.17
N LEU A 7 -5.83 -1.85 -17.60
CA LEU A 7 -7.21 -2.31 -17.34
C LEU A 7 -7.41 -2.79 -15.90
N ALA A 8 -6.38 -3.33 -15.27
CA ALA A 8 -6.42 -3.83 -13.89
C ALA A 8 -6.36 -2.69 -12.84
N ARG A 9 -5.67 -1.59 -13.15
CA ARG A 9 -5.44 -0.47 -12.23
C ARG A 9 -6.68 0.10 -11.55
N PRO A 10 -7.81 0.38 -12.23
CA PRO A 10 -9.01 0.90 -11.57
C PRO A 10 -9.60 -0.10 -10.55
N TYR A 11 -9.56 -1.38 -10.84
CA TYR A 11 -10.05 -2.42 -9.93
C TYR A 11 -9.14 -2.56 -8.70
N ALA A 12 -7.81 -2.55 -8.90
CA ALA A 12 -6.84 -2.59 -7.81
C ALA A 12 -6.99 -1.38 -6.86
N LYS A 13 -7.14 -0.17 -7.41
CA LYS A 13 -7.37 1.03 -6.60
C LYS A 13 -8.69 0.95 -5.83
N ALA A 14 -9.76 0.51 -6.48
CA ALA A 14 -11.08 0.42 -5.84
C ALA A 14 -11.08 -0.57 -4.66
N ILE A 15 -10.52 -1.78 -4.84
CA ILE A 15 -10.45 -2.76 -3.75
C ILE A 15 -9.47 -2.32 -2.66
N PHE A 16 -8.35 -1.66 -3.00
CA PHE A 16 -7.40 -1.14 -2.02
C PHE A 16 -8.04 -0.08 -1.13
N THR A 17 -8.78 0.87 -1.72
CA THR A 17 -9.52 1.89 -0.97
C THR A 17 -10.57 1.26 -0.05
N ALA A 18 -11.35 0.31 -0.57
CA ALA A 18 -12.35 -0.39 0.24
C ALA A 18 -11.72 -1.21 1.37
N ALA A 19 -10.56 -1.82 1.14
CA ALA A 19 -9.83 -2.57 2.17
C ALA A 19 -9.24 -1.65 3.24
N LEU A 20 -8.79 -0.44 2.88
CA LEU A 20 -8.35 0.59 3.84
C LEU A 20 -9.51 1.05 4.73
N GLU A 21 -10.67 1.33 4.15
CA GLU A 21 -11.87 1.75 4.90
C GLU A 21 -12.38 0.66 5.85
N ALA A 22 -12.26 -0.61 5.45
CA ALA A 22 -12.63 -1.76 6.28
C ALA A 22 -11.56 -2.18 7.30
N GLY A 23 -10.31 -1.71 7.17
CA GLY A 23 -9.19 -2.15 8.00
C GLY A 23 -8.70 -3.58 7.67
N GLU A 24 -9.01 -4.10 6.49
CA GLU A 24 -8.75 -5.49 6.06
C GLU A 24 -7.65 -5.61 5.00
N VAL A 25 -6.72 -4.65 4.94
CA VAL A 25 -5.74 -4.53 3.84
C VAL A 25 -4.88 -5.79 3.69
N ASN A 26 -4.34 -6.33 4.79
CA ASN A 26 -3.47 -7.51 4.77
C ASN A 26 -4.25 -8.81 4.47
N SER A 27 -5.50 -8.89 4.90
CA SER A 27 -6.38 -10.02 4.58
C SER A 27 -6.67 -10.08 3.09
N VAL A 28 -7.09 -8.94 2.52
CA VAL A 28 -7.37 -8.81 1.09
C VAL A 28 -6.11 -9.07 0.23
N GLU A 29 -4.92 -8.66 0.68
CA GLU A 29 -3.66 -9.00 0.00
C GLU A 29 -3.49 -10.52 -0.11
N SER A 30 -3.65 -11.24 1.00
CA SER A 30 -3.52 -12.70 1.05
C SER A 30 -4.53 -13.40 0.14
N GLU A 31 -5.77 -12.91 0.13
CA GLU A 31 -6.86 -13.41 -0.71
C GLU A 31 -6.59 -13.19 -2.21
N LEU A 32 -6.10 -11.99 -2.57
CA LEU A 32 -5.74 -11.66 -3.95
C LEU A 32 -4.54 -12.48 -4.44
N ASN A 33 -3.55 -12.74 -3.57
CA ASN A 33 -2.43 -13.62 -3.86
C ASN A 33 -2.90 -15.04 -4.19
N LEU A 34 -3.77 -15.58 -3.33
CA LEU A 34 -4.36 -16.91 -3.53
C LEU A 34 -5.14 -16.99 -4.85
N LEU A 35 -5.99 -16.01 -5.14
CA LEU A 35 -6.76 -15.94 -6.38
C LEU A 35 -5.85 -15.76 -7.61
N GLY A 36 -4.82 -14.90 -7.51
CA GLY A 36 -3.86 -14.67 -8.58
C GLY A 36 -3.06 -15.90 -8.94
N GLN A 37 -2.65 -16.70 -7.94
CA GLN A 37 -1.99 -17.99 -8.16
C GLN A 37 -2.96 -19.04 -8.71
N ALA A 38 -4.18 -19.09 -8.18
CA ALA A 38 -5.18 -20.06 -8.60
C ALA A 38 -5.52 -19.93 -10.09
N ILE A 39 -5.62 -18.72 -10.61
CA ILE A 39 -5.90 -18.47 -12.05
C ILE A 39 -4.80 -18.99 -12.95
N GLN A 40 -3.56 -19.04 -12.49
CA GLN A 40 -2.45 -19.61 -13.27
C GLN A 40 -2.51 -21.14 -13.36
N THR A 41 -3.37 -21.79 -12.58
CA THR A 41 -3.57 -23.22 -12.66
C THR A 41 -4.48 -23.58 -13.83
N GLU A 42 -4.13 -24.65 -14.55
CA GLU A 42 -4.91 -25.11 -15.72
C GLU A 42 -6.37 -25.46 -15.37
N GLN A 43 -6.62 -25.91 -14.13
CA GLN A 43 -7.95 -26.28 -13.66
C GLN A 43 -8.88 -25.07 -13.53
N ILE A 44 -8.40 -23.97 -12.94
CA ILE A 44 -9.20 -22.74 -12.78
C ILE A 44 -9.32 -22.01 -14.12
N ASN A 45 -8.28 -22.01 -14.94
CA ASN A 45 -8.33 -21.40 -16.27
C ASN A 45 -9.39 -22.05 -17.15
N LYS A 46 -9.52 -23.39 -17.12
CA LYS A 46 -10.59 -24.12 -17.82
C LYS A 46 -12.00 -23.72 -17.35
N ILE A 47 -12.18 -23.36 -16.09
CA ILE A 47 -13.47 -22.90 -15.57
C ILE A 47 -13.76 -21.47 -16.11
N ILE A 48 -12.76 -20.60 -16.14
CA ILE A 48 -12.90 -19.21 -16.58
C ILE A 48 -13.15 -19.13 -18.11
N GLU A 49 -12.47 -19.98 -18.87
CA GLU A 49 -12.55 -20.01 -20.33
C GLU A 49 -13.68 -20.89 -20.88
N ASN A 50 -14.44 -21.56 -20.01
CA ASN A 50 -15.52 -22.44 -20.47
C ASN A 50 -16.69 -21.65 -21.08
N PRO A 51 -16.95 -21.78 -22.39
CA PRO A 51 -18.00 -21.03 -23.06
C PRO A 51 -19.43 -21.49 -22.70
N GLU A 52 -19.56 -22.66 -22.06
CA GLU A 52 -20.87 -23.18 -21.64
C GLU A 52 -21.36 -22.54 -20.33
N LEU A 53 -20.46 -21.91 -19.56
CA LEU A 53 -20.80 -21.29 -18.30
C LEU A 53 -21.17 -19.82 -18.51
N SER A 54 -22.26 -19.41 -17.89
CA SER A 54 -22.57 -17.98 -17.78
C SER A 54 -21.57 -17.27 -16.87
N LYS A 55 -21.41 -15.98 -17.02
CA LYS A 55 -20.52 -15.15 -16.21
C LYS A 55 -20.81 -15.29 -14.71
N THR A 56 -22.08 -15.35 -14.35
CA THR A 56 -22.54 -15.51 -12.97
C THR A 56 -22.23 -16.90 -12.42
N GLU A 57 -22.35 -17.95 -13.23
CA GLU A 57 -21.99 -19.32 -12.84
C GLU A 57 -20.49 -19.49 -12.67
N THR A 58 -19.69 -18.85 -13.53
CA THR A 58 -18.22 -18.84 -13.40
C THR A 58 -17.80 -18.16 -12.09
N ALA A 59 -18.39 -17.00 -11.76
CA ALA A 59 -18.14 -16.33 -10.49
C ALA A 59 -18.54 -17.20 -9.29
N ALA A 60 -19.74 -17.79 -9.33
CA ALA A 60 -20.24 -18.62 -8.25
C ALA A 60 -19.35 -19.86 -8.03
N LYS A 61 -18.90 -20.54 -9.10
CA LYS A 61 -17.95 -21.65 -9.00
C LYS A 61 -16.62 -21.23 -8.42
N LEU A 62 -16.05 -20.10 -8.86
CA LEU A 62 -14.79 -19.59 -8.32
C LEU A 62 -14.93 -19.26 -6.83
N ILE A 63 -16.02 -18.59 -6.43
CA ILE A 63 -16.29 -18.26 -5.03
C ILE A 63 -16.50 -19.53 -4.20
N SER A 64 -17.18 -20.56 -4.72
CA SER A 64 -17.42 -21.81 -3.97
C SER A 64 -16.14 -22.61 -3.71
N VAL A 65 -15.14 -22.52 -4.60
CA VAL A 65 -13.84 -23.19 -4.41
C VAL A 65 -13.06 -22.56 -3.24
N PHE A 66 -13.20 -21.25 -3.02
CA PHE A 66 -12.44 -20.48 -2.03
C PHE A 66 -13.33 -19.88 -0.94
N GLU A 67 -14.54 -20.42 -0.71
CA GLU A 67 -15.57 -19.81 0.13
C GLU A 67 -15.11 -19.49 1.55
N ALA A 68 -14.27 -20.36 2.13
CA ALA A 68 -13.76 -20.21 3.50
C ALA A 68 -12.65 -19.13 3.63
N GLU A 69 -12.03 -18.76 2.52
CA GLU A 69 -10.82 -17.92 2.51
C GLU A 69 -11.07 -16.52 1.96
N LEU A 70 -12.29 -16.26 1.43
CA LEU A 70 -12.63 -14.99 0.80
C LEU A 70 -13.52 -14.12 1.65
N SER A 71 -13.09 -12.88 1.86
CA SER A 71 -13.89 -11.81 2.46
C SER A 71 -15.04 -11.37 1.57
N SER A 72 -15.94 -10.58 2.12
CA SER A 72 -17.04 -9.97 1.37
C SER A 72 -16.56 -9.03 0.26
N LEU A 73 -15.40 -8.38 0.46
CA LEU A 73 -14.78 -7.48 -0.51
C LEU A 73 -14.27 -8.25 -1.73
N SER A 74 -13.53 -9.33 -1.50
CA SER A 74 -13.00 -10.17 -2.59
C SER A 74 -14.10 -10.87 -3.37
N LYS A 75 -15.16 -11.33 -2.71
CA LYS A 75 -16.34 -11.88 -3.39
C LYS A 75 -17.04 -10.86 -4.31
N ARG A 76 -17.14 -9.60 -3.88
CA ARG A 76 -17.67 -8.51 -4.72
C ARG A 76 -16.77 -8.23 -5.92
N LEU A 77 -15.44 -8.20 -5.71
CA LEU A 77 -14.49 -8.02 -6.80
C LEU A 77 -14.64 -9.11 -7.86
N ILE A 78 -14.70 -10.39 -7.44
CA ILE A 78 -14.88 -11.52 -8.37
C ILE A 78 -16.15 -11.36 -9.19
N ASN A 79 -17.28 -10.99 -8.59
CA ASN A 79 -18.53 -10.76 -9.30
C ASN A 79 -18.40 -9.64 -10.34
N VAL A 80 -17.83 -8.50 -9.96
CA VAL A 80 -17.62 -7.36 -10.86
C VAL A 80 -16.70 -7.74 -12.03
N LEU A 81 -15.64 -8.50 -11.77
CA LEU A 81 -14.73 -8.96 -12.83
C LEU A 81 -15.39 -9.99 -13.75
N ALA A 82 -16.19 -10.90 -13.21
CA ALA A 82 -16.92 -11.88 -14.00
C ALA A 82 -17.97 -11.22 -14.92
N ASP A 83 -18.75 -10.28 -14.40
CA ASP A 83 -19.74 -9.53 -15.19
C ASP A 83 -19.10 -8.80 -16.38
N ASN A 84 -17.87 -8.32 -16.19
CA ASN A 84 -17.11 -7.67 -17.26
C ASN A 84 -16.28 -8.65 -18.11
N GLY A 85 -16.29 -9.95 -17.82
CA GLY A 85 -15.45 -10.94 -18.50
C GLY A 85 -13.96 -10.72 -18.32
N ARG A 86 -13.54 -10.26 -17.12
CA ARG A 86 -12.17 -9.81 -16.83
C ARG A 86 -11.52 -10.55 -15.66
N LEU A 87 -11.95 -11.77 -15.38
CA LEU A 87 -11.37 -12.60 -14.32
C LEU A 87 -9.86 -12.87 -14.52
N ASN A 88 -9.42 -12.89 -15.78
CA ASN A 88 -8.01 -13.01 -16.14
C ASN A 88 -7.11 -11.86 -15.63
N LEU A 89 -7.70 -10.74 -15.20
CA LEU A 89 -6.96 -9.61 -14.64
C LEU A 89 -6.58 -9.80 -13.16
N LEU A 90 -7.09 -10.82 -12.47
CA LEU A 90 -6.88 -10.98 -11.02
C LEU A 90 -5.40 -11.01 -10.62
N TYR A 91 -4.53 -11.64 -11.42
CA TYR A 91 -3.11 -11.62 -11.18
C TYR A 91 -2.49 -10.21 -11.31
N ALA A 92 -2.86 -9.48 -12.37
CA ALA A 92 -2.39 -8.11 -12.55
C ALA A 92 -2.96 -7.15 -11.48
N ILE A 93 -4.18 -7.41 -10.98
CA ILE A 93 -4.77 -6.67 -9.87
C ILE A 93 -3.97 -6.90 -8.59
N PHE A 94 -3.56 -8.14 -8.32
CA PHE A 94 -2.72 -8.46 -7.18
C PHE A 94 -1.35 -7.75 -7.23
N GLU A 95 -0.66 -7.77 -8.38
CA GLU A 95 0.62 -7.04 -8.52
C GLU A 95 0.46 -5.55 -8.23
N ILE A 96 -0.56 -4.90 -8.80
CA ILE A 96 -0.82 -3.47 -8.56
C ILE A 96 -1.24 -3.22 -7.10
N TYR A 97 -1.97 -4.13 -6.49
CA TYR A 97 -2.36 -4.03 -5.09
C TYR A 97 -1.13 -4.06 -4.17
N GLN A 98 -0.16 -4.92 -4.45
CA GLN A 98 1.12 -4.96 -3.73
C GLN A 98 1.90 -3.64 -3.88
N ASP A 99 1.96 -3.07 -5.09
CA ASP A 99 2.61 -1.78 -5.32
C ASP A 99 1.94 -0.67 -4.49
N LEU A 100 0.59 -0.63 -4.48
CA LEU A 100 -0.18 0.33 -3.67
C LEU A 100 0.03 0.15 -2.17
N LEU A 101 0.12 -1.10 -1.71
CA LEU A 101 0.39 -1.43 -0.30
C LEU A 101 1.80 -0.98 0.10
N GLN A 102 2.79 -1.22 -0.75
CA GLN A 102 4.17 -0.77 -0.54
C GLN A 102 4.27 0.76 -0.49
N GLU A 103 3.60 1.43 -1.43
CA GLU A 103 3.53 2.90 -1.45
C GLU A 103 2.88 3.44 -0.18
N HIS A 104 1.75 2.86 0.24
CA HIS A 104 1.05 3.23 1.47
C HIS A 104 1.92 3.01 2.72
N ASN A 105 2.61 1.87 2.81
CA ASN A 105 3.50 1.56 3.93
C ASN A 105 4.73 2.50 3.94
N ASN A 106 5.29 2.83 2.80
CA ASN A 106 6.39 3.78 2.69
C ASN A 106 5.98 5.20 3.09
N GLN A 107 4.81 5.66 2.67
CA GLN A 107 4.26 6.95 3.08
C GLN A 107 3.94 7.01 4.57
N SER A 108 3.60 5.87 5.18
CA SER A 108 3.33 5.76 6.61
C SER A 108 4.60 5.57 7.46
N SER A 109 5.77 5.38 6.83
CA SER A 109 7.06 5.24 7.52
C SER A 109 7.78 6.58 7.58
N ILE A 110 8.00 7.06 8.81
CA ILE A 110 8.71 8.32 9.07
C ILE A 110 10.04 8.00 9.75
N GLU A 111 11.15 8.31 9.09
CA GLU A 111 12.48 8.23 9.68
C GLU A 111 12.85 9.60 10.28
N VAL A 112 13.07 9.64 11.58
CA VAL A 112 13.50 10.83 12.34
C VAL A 112 14.97 10.68 12.65
N VAL A 113 15.83 11.40 11.94
CA VAL A 113 17.28 11.39 12.21
C VAL A 113 17.61 12.53 13.15
N VAL A 114 18.28 12.21 14.26
CA VAL A 114 18.64 13.15 15.34
C VAL A 114 20.14 13.09 15.62
N ALA A 115 20.70 14.19 16.13
CA ALA A 115 22.13 14.26 16.42
C ALA A 115 22.55 13.41 17.64
N SER A 116 21.65 13.22 18.58
CA SER A 116 21.79 12.40 19.78
C SER A 116 20.43 11.90 20.22
N GLU A 117 20.37 10.80 20.95
CA GLU A 117 19.11 10.24 21.42
C GLU A 117 18.32 11.26 22.24
N PRO A 118 17.09 11.63 21.83
CA PRO A 118 16.26 12.58 22.54
C PRO A 118 15.73 11.94 23.83
N SER A 119 15.41 12.77 24.83
CA SER A 119 14.75 12.30 26.05
C SER A 119 13.38 11.69 25.71
N ASP A 120 12.89 10.77 26.57
CA ASP A 120 11.61 10.08 26.37
C ASP A 120 10.45 11.06 26.18
N GLU A 121 10.42 12.15 26.97
CA GLU A 121 9.42 13.23 26.81
C GLU A 121 9.51 13.92 25.45
N SER A 122 10.73 14.14 24.94
CA SER A 122 10.94 14.73 23.62
C SER A 122 10.53 13.79 22.48
N LYS A 123 10.80 12.47 22.65
CA LYS A 123 10.35 11.42 21.71
C LYS A 123 8.84 11.41 21.61
N GLU A 124 8.13 11.36 22.75
CA GLU A 124 6.66 11.36 22.78
C GLU A 124 6.08 12.62 22.12
N ASN A 125 6.63 13.79 22.39
CA ASN A 125 6.19 15.04 21.77
C ASN A 125 6.38 15.03 20.25
N ILE A 126 7.49 14.49 19.76
CA ILE A 126 7.76 14.35 18.31
C ILE A 126 6.77 13.34 17.69
N ILE A 127 6.59 12.18 18.32
CA ILE A 127 5.66 11.14 17.88
C ILE A 127 4.24 11.72 17.77
N ASN A 128 3.74 12.35 18.82
CA ASN A 128 2.39 12.92 18.85
C ASN A 128 2.17 13.96 17.74
N LYS A 129 3.16 14.83 17.49
CA LYS A 129 3.09 15.83 16.43
C LYS A 129 3.12 15.21 15.04
N LEU A 130 3.97 14.20 14.82
CA LEU A 130 4.06 13.53 13.52
C LEU A 130 2.81 12.69 13.23
N GLN A 131 2.27 12.00 14.25
CA GLN A 131 1.01 11.27 14.13
C GLN A 131 -0.20 12.19 13.88
N ALA A 132 -0.21 13.39 14.46
CA ALA A 132 -1.26 14.37 14.18
C ALA A 132 -1.21 14.90 12.74
N LEU A 133 -0.03 14.95 12.11
CA LEU A 133 0.17 15.45 10.75
C LEU A 133 0.01 14.36 9.67
N HIS A 134 0.48 13.13 9.97
CA HIS A 134 0.58 12.03 9.00
C HIS A 134 -0.37 10.85 9.28
N GLY A 135 -1.17 10.96 10.34
CA GLY A 135 -2.11 9.92 10.77
C GLY A 135 -1.60 9.07 11.93
N ALA A 136 -2.53 8.53 12.72
CA ALA A 136 -2.23 7.76 13.93
C ALA A 136 -1.49 6.43 13.67
N SER A 137 -1.55 5.92 12.44
CA SER A 137 -0.88 4.68 12.02
C SER A 137 0.55 4.88 11.49
N ALA A 138 1.08 6.12 11.51
CA ALA A 138 2.43 6.40 11.05
C ALA A 138 3.47 5.67 11.91
N ASN A 139 4.34 4.89 11.25
CA ASN A 139 5.45 4.19 11.90
C ASN A 139 6.66 5.12 11.98
N ILE A 140 7.05 5.51 13.19
CA ILE A 140 8.11 6.49 13.43
C ILE A 140 9.35 5.78 13.93
N ASN A 141 10.42 5.83 13.15
CA ASN A 141 11.72 5.25 13.48
C ASN A 141 12.72 6.36 13.77
N PHE A 142 13.36 6.30 14.94
CA PHE A 142 14.45 7.20 15.32
C PHE A 142 15.79 6.61 14.92
N LYS A 143 16.64 7.44 14.31
CA LYS A 143 18.01 7.08 13.95
C LYS A 143 18.97 8.16 14.42
N GLU A 144 20.07 7.75 15.00
CA GLU A 144 21.14 8.68 15.40
C GLU A 144 22.12 8.90 14.25
N ASP A 145 22.44 10.16 14.00
CA ASP A 145 23.51 10.56 13.10
C ASP A 145 24.25 11.78 13.67
N ALA A 146 25.44 11.54 14.21
CA ALA A 146 26.30 12.57 14.78
C ALA A 146 26.79 13.62 13.76
N SER A 147 26.62 13.39 12.45
CA SER A 147 26.95 14.39 11.41
C SER A 147 25.98 15.58 11.41
N ILE A 148 24.82 15.44 12.05
CA ILE A 148 23.85 16.49 12.26
C ILE A 148 24.27 17.24 13.53
N MET A 149 24.72 18.50 13.39
CA MET A 149 25.18 19.33 14.52
C MET A 149 24.10 19.65 15.57
N GLY A 150 22.86 19.16 15.38
CA GLY A 150 21.71 19.41 16.23
C GLY A 150 20.42 19.64 15.41
N GLY A 151 19.27 19.54 16.07
CA GLY A 151 17.97 19.54 15.41
C GLY A 151 17.61 18.14 14.92
N MET A 152 16.74 18.05 13.91
CA MET A 152 16.28 16.78 13.35
C MET A 152 16.17 16.86 11.83
N PHE A 153 16.24 15.70 11.21
CA PHE A 153 15.96 15.52 9.78
C PHE A 153 14.84 14.49 9.66
N LEU A 154 13.78 14.85 8.96
CA LEU A 154 12.63 13.98 8.77
C LEU A 154 12.63 13.45 7.34
N LYS A 155 12.42 12.14 7.20
CA LYS A 155 12.20 11.50 5.91
C LYS A 155 10.86 10.79 5.95
N VAL A 156 9.96 11.17 5.05
CA VAL A 156 8.61 10.61 4.91
C VAL A 156 8.48 10.10 3.48
N GLY A 157 8.64 8.79 3.28
CA GLY A 157 8.74 8.23 1.94
C GLY A 157 9.89 8.86 1.15
N ASP A 158 9.57 9.50 0.03
CA ASP A 158 10.54 10.20 -0.84
C ASP A 158 10.73 11.68 -0.47
N GLU A 159 9.92 12.21 0.43
CA GLU A 159 10.04 13.59 0.88
C GLU A 159 10.99 13.70 2.07
N THR A 160 11.83 14.76 2.05
CA THR A 160 12.78 15.04 3.12
C THR A 160 12.62 16.46 3.65
N LEU A 161 12.52 16.60 4.96
CA LEU A 161 12.43 17.88 5.64
C LEU A 161 13.64 18.07 6.56
N ASP A 162 14.55 18.96 6.17
CA ASP A 162 15.73 19.30 6.96
C ASP A 162 15.42 20.43 7.96
N LEU A 163 15.30 20.04 9.23
CA LEU A 163 15.14 20.92 10.40
C LEU A 163 16.43 21.00 11.23
N SER A 164 17.56 20.56 10.69
CA SER A 164 18.87 20.62 11.35
C SER A 164 19.40 22.05 11.46
N ILE A 165 20.24 22.30 12.46
CA ILE A 165 20.95 23.58 12.60
C ILE A 165 21.81 23.84 11.36
N LYS A 166 22.49 22.82 10.85
CA LYS A 166 23.30 22.90 9.63
C LYS A 166 22.49 23.34 8.40
N GLY A 167 21.28 22.76 8.21
CA GLY A 167 20.39 23.15 7.12
C GLY A 167 19.90 24.60 7.24
N ARG A 168 19.58 25.04 8.46
CA ARG A 168 19.18 26.44 8.73
C ARG A 168 20.29 27.42 8.45
N VAL A 169 21.51 27.14 8.90
CA VAL A 169 22.71 27.97 8.62
C VAL A 169 22.96 28.04 7.11
N LYS A 170 22.91 26.92 6.40
CA LYS A 170 23.09 26.87 4.94
C LYS A 170 22.03 27.72 4.21
N LYS A 171 20.76 27.66 4.64
CA LYS A 171 19.69 28.50 4.09
C LYS A 171 19.97 30.00 4.33
N LEU A 172 20.42 30.37 5.53
CA LEU A 172 20.76 31.76 5.85
C LEU A 172 21.96 32.26 5.01
N VAL A 173 23.02 31.46 4.88
CA VAL A 173 24.19 31.83 4.04
C VAL A 173 23.76 32.03 2.58
N ASN A 174 22.90 31.14 2.05
CA ASN A 174 22.41 31.28 0.68
C ASN A 174 21.49 32.51 0.50
N GLN A 175 20.78 32.94 1.53
CA GLN A 175 19.96 34.17 1.49
C GLN A 175 20.79 35.45 1.63
N LEU A 176 21.97 35.36 2.23
CA LEU A 176 22.87 36.52 2.41
C LEU A 176 23.88 36.67 1.26
N ASN A 177 24.12 35.62 0.49
CA ASN A 177 24.94 35.68 -0.72
C ASN A 177 24.03 36.07 -1.90
N PHE A 178 23.92 37.39 -2.11
CA PHE A 178 23.40 38.00 -3.33
C PHE A 178 24.50 38.07 -4.38
#